data_25b9dfcd67739ba81dd43f02063dd80a
#
_entry.id   25b9dfcd67739ba81dd43f02063dd80a
#
_cell.length_a   1.000
_cell.length_b   1.000
_cell.length_c   1.000
_cell.angle_alpha   90.00
_cell.angle_beta   90.00
_cell.angle_gamma   90.00
#
_symmetry.space_group_name_H-M   'P 1'
#
loop_
_entity.id
_entity.type
_entity.pdbx_description
1 polymer ?
#
loop_
_entity_poly.entity_id
_entity_poly.type
_entity_poly.pdbx_seq_one_letter_code
_entity_poly.pdbx_strand_id
1 'polypeptide(L)'
;MRGLLSTAIFCLLSFQSYAQSSDLKKILLQLDTMADGPVRGHFKNNVLAFSGEVVSGKMSGQWIFWNGQGVIKSNSLYENGKKEGIEYLYDKQGRILSESNFFLGLLEGTYIEYYELLRPALVGYYATGKKDSLWTEYFPSGGVSYKQQFNSNLQHGLQTHYYPNQEISRLEYFTYGIKSDQWTYYHTNGAISKVLNYEKGLLEGAYQEYYPDGTKSVKGTYEFGLKTGIWLNFYETNQLYSIGAYLSNEKSGIWKYFTEKGAIDYEGFFEHDLKTGQWIYYYINGSLESIGSYLNDDKDGLWGFFYPNDQLKQEQTWRQGKLLEVSDYFSIKGALLFKGKLKNGNGTYFEYYPEGEIKLKASLQNGLFSELYKGYHINNTLAFEGKMIRGLRQDLWSFYHYNGRISTSGSYLNSKKVGLWKEYSKYGRLLNNLNY
;
A
#
# COMPACT_ATOMS: atom_id res chain seq x y z
N MET A 1 -7.00 -1.84 6.97
CA MET A 1 -6.77 -2.50 5.68
C MET A 1 -5.87 -3.73 5.85
N ARG A 2 -6.32 -4.74 6.56
CA ARG A 2 -5.69 -6.08 6.64
C ARG A 2 -6.87 -7.06 6.75
N GLY A 3 -7.28 -7.68 5.64
CA GLY A 3 -8.40 -8.62 5.73
C GLY A 3 -8.93 -9.20 4.42
N LEU A 4 -8.23 -9.07 3.28
CA LEU A 4 -8.73 -9.60 2.00
C LEU A 4 -7.71 -10.43 1.20
N LEU A 5 -6.57 -10.80 1.80
CA LEU A 5 -5.52 -11.59 1.13
C LEU A 5 -5.47 -13.07 1.55
N SER A 6 -6.37 -13.55 2.43
CA SER A 6 -6.23 -14.90 2.99
C SER A 6 -7.12 -15.98 2.36
N THR A 7 -8.09 -15.64 1.52
CA THR A 7 -9.04 -16.63 0.96
C THR A 7 -8.62 -17.19 -0.40
N ALA A 8 -7.87 -16.47 -1.20
CA ALA A 8 -7.43 -16.95 -2.53
C ALA A 8 -6.25 -17.94 -2.48
N ILE A 9 -5.46 -17.94 -1.40
CA ILE A 9 -4.29 -18.85 -1.26
C ILE A 9 -4.71 -20.26 -0.79
N PHE A 10 -5.88 -20.40 -0.15
CA PHE A 10 -6.32 -21.70 0.34
C PHE A 10 -6.84 -22.64 -0.77
N CYS A 11 -7.35 -22.12 -1.88
CA CYS A 11 -7.81 -22.96 -2.99
C CYS A 11 -6.68 -23.53 -3.86
N LEU A 12 -5.55 -22.84 -3.99
CA LEU A 12 -4.44 -23.28 -4.85
C LEU A 12 -3.59 -24.42 -4.24
N LEU A 13 -3.59 -24.61 -2.92
CA LEU A 13 -2.82 -25.64 -2.23
C LEU A 13 -3.55 -26.97 -2.04
N SER A 14 -4.87 -27.04 -2.26
CA SER A 14 -5.64 -28.27 -2.09
C SER A 14 -5.65 -29.19 -3.33
N PHE A 15 -5.31 -28.66 -4.50
CA PHE A 15 -5.41 -29.44 -5.75
C PHE A 15 -4.28 -30.43 -6.02
N GLN A 16 -3.07 -30.21 -5.45
CA GLN A 16 -1.98 -31.18 -5.65
C GLN A 16 -1.99 -32.36 -4.68
N SER A 17 -2.74 -32.31 -3.58
CA SER A 17 -2.72 -33.37 -2.56
C SER A 17 -3.82 -34.44 -2.71
N TYR A 18 -4.86 -34.20 -3.50
CA TYR A 18 -5.94 -35.19 -3.68
C TYR A 18 -5.67 -36.23 -4.78
N ALA A 19 -4.79 -35.94 -5.72
CA ALA A 19 -4.46 -36.85 -6.83
C ALA A 19 -3.49 -37.98 -6.47
N GLN A 20 -3.00 -38.06 -5.24
CA GLN A 20 -2.09 -39.12 -4.80
C GLN A 20 -2.52 -39.70 -3.46
N SER A 21 -3.73 -40.27 -3.36
CA SER A 21 -3.97 -41.13 -2.22
C SER A 21 -3.13 -42.40 -2.38
N SER A 22 -2.41 -42.78 -1.32
CA SER A 22 -1.67 -44.01 -1.25
C SER A 22 -2.48 -45.24 -1.64
N ASP A 23 -3.79 -45.14 -1.56
CA ASP A 23 -4.77 -46.18 -1.84
C ASP A 23 -5.00 -46.36 -3.35
N LEU A 24 -5.09 -45.30 -4.14
CA LEU A 24 -5.19 -45.42 -5.61
C LEU A 24 -3.95 -46.02 -6.23
N LYS A 25 -2.76 -45.64 -5.74
CA LYS A 25 -1.48 -46.27 -6.17
C LYS A 25 -1.45 -47.75 -5.86
N LYS A 26 -1.92 -48.20 -4.68
CA LYS A 26 -1.98 -49.60 -4.31
C LYS A 26 -2.96 -50.38 -5.18
N ILE A 27 -4.13 -49.80 -5.52
CA ILE A 27 -5.10 -50.41 -6.42
C ILE A 27 -4.51 -50.56 -7.80
N LEU A 28 -3.90 -49.52 -8.36
CA LEU A 28 -3.28 -49.53 -9.68
C LEU A 28 -2.14 -50.59 -9.79
N LEU A 29 -1.41 -50.84 -8.69
CA LEU A 29 -0.35 -51.89 -8.63
C LEU A 29 -0.90 -53.33 -8.58
N GLN A 30 -2.20 -53.50 -8.29
CA GLN A 30 -2.82 -54.80 -8.15
C GLN A 30 -3.80 -55.14 -9.34
N LEU A 31 -4.11 -54.15 -10.19
CA LEU A 31 -5.09 -54.32 -11.30
C LEU A 31 -4.67 -55.46 -12.24
N ASP A 32 -3.41 -55.59 -12.58
CA ASP A 32 -2.90 -56.64 -13.49
C ASP A 32 -3.09 -58.07 -12.93
N THR A 33 -3.31 -58.19 -11.62
CA THR A 33 -3.51 -59.48 -10.92
C THR A 33 -5.00 -59.76 -10.62
N MET A 34 -5.90 -58.78 -10.89
CA MET A 34 -7.36 -58.94 -10.69
C MET A 34 -7.98 -59.63 -11.89
N ALA A 35 -8.89 -60.54 -11.63
CA ALA A 35 -9.71 -61.15 -12.69
C ALA A 35 -10.63 -60.09 -13.30
N ASP A 36 -10.94 -60.26 -14.60
CA ASP A 36 -11.92 -59.41 -15.29
C ASP A 36 -13.27 -59.52 -14.62
N GLY A 37 -13.96 -58.35 -14.54
CA GLY A 37 -15.30 -58.23 -13.95
C GLY A 37 -15.38 -57.20 -12.82
N PRO A 38 -16.51 -57.15 -12.08
CA PRO A 38 -16.73 -56.19 -11.00
C PRO A 38 -15.81 -56.49 -9.81
N VAL A 39 -15.18 -55.41 -9.31
CA VAL A 39 -14.25 -55.47 -8.19
C VAL A 39 -14.68 -54.51 -7.06
N ARG A 40 -14.40 -54.91 -5.82
CA ARG A 40 -14.67 -54.10 -4.62
C ARG A 40 -13.46 -54.27 -3.63
N GLY A 41 -13.10 -53.16 -3.00
CA GLY A 41 -12.11 -53.16 -1.91
C GLY A 41 -12.66 -52.47 -0.69
N HIS A 42 -12.13 -52.87 0.50
CA HIS A 42 -12.60 -52.34 1.79
C HIS A 42 -11.39 -51.81 2.58
N PHE A 43 -11.64 -50.82 3.42
CA PHE A 43 -10.70 -50.40 4.45
C PHE A 43 -10.60 -51.44 5.55
N LYS A 44 -9.58 -51.34 6.44
CA LYS A 44 -9.38 -52.21 7.59
C LYS A 44 -10.61 -52.29 8.54
N ASN A 45 -11.41 -51.26 8.60
CA ASN A 45 -12.67 -51.19 9.37
C ASN A 45 -13.88 -51.76 8.63
N ASN A 46 -13.68 -52.50 7.54
CA ASN A 46 -14.68 -53.14 6.70
C ASN A 46 -15.63 -52.13 5.97
N VAL A 47 -15.29 -50.85 5.93
CA VAL A 47 -15.99 -49.84 5.13
C VAL A 47 -15.54 -49.97 3.68
N LEU A 48 -16.48 -49.85 2.72
CA LEU A 48 -16.18 -49.91 1.28
C LEU A 48 -15.20 -48.78 0.92
N ALA A 49 -14.10 -49.12 0.27
CA ALA A 49 -13.07 -48.17 -0.16
C ALA A 49 -13.24 -47.79 -1.64
N PHE A 50 -13.54 -48.77 -2.46
CA PHE A 50 -13.79 -48.57 -3.88
C PHE A 50 -14.71 -49.67 -4.45
N SER A 51 -15.39 -49.35 -5.56
CA SER A 51 -16.02 -50.35 -6.44
C SER A 51 -15.87 -49.90 -7.91
N GLY A 52 -15.70 -50.84 -8.78
CA GLY A 52 -15.55 -50.62 -10.22
C GLY A 52 -15.52 -51.93 -10.99
N GLU A 53 -15.11 -51.88 -12.24
CA GLU A 53 -14.92 -53.00 -13.12
C GLU A 53 -13.53 -53.04 -13.71
N VAL A 54 -12.94 -54.20 -13.82
CA VAL A 54 -11.65 -54.44 -14.47
C VAL A 54 -11.90 -55.23 -15.77
N VAL A 55 -11.28 -54.76 -16.86
CA VAL A 55 -11.30 -55.45 -18.17
C VAL A 55 -9.87 -55.44 -18.70
N SER A 56 -9.32 -56.63 -18.95
CA SER A 56 -7.93 -56.81 -19.41
C SER A 56 -6.90 -56.11 -18.53
N GLY A 57 -7.07 -56.22 -17.19
CA GLY A 57 -6.18 -55.59 -16.20
C GLY A 57 -6.29 -54.06 -16.10
N LYS A 58 -7.34 -53.46 -16.67
CA LYS A 58 -7.53 -52.00 -16.69
C LYS A 58 -8.88 -51.63 -16.10
N MET A 59 -8.92 -50.44 -15.47
CA MET A 59 -10.16 -49.83 -15.00
C MET A 59 -11.10 -49.63 -16.20
N SER A 60 -12.35 -50.07 -16.08
CA SER A 60 -13.40 -49.88 -17.05
C SER A 60 -14.74 -49.56 -16.36
N GLY A 61 -15.65 -48.87 -17.06
CA GLY A 61 -16.93 -48.50 -16.51
C GLY A 61 -16.82 -47.47 -15.35
N GLN A 62 -17.84 -47.47 -14.51
CA GLN A 62 -17.98 -46.52 -13.42
C GLN A 62 -17.14 -46.96 -12.19
N TRP A 63 -16.30 -46.09 -11.71
CA TRP A 63 -15.53 -46.27 -10.48
C TRP A 63 -15.94 -45.29 -9.42
N ILE A 64 -16.28 -45.79 -8.23
CA ILE A 64 -16.65 -45.00 -7.07
C ILE A 64 -15.62 -45.25 -5.96
N PHE A 65 -15.13 -44.18 -5.35
CA PHE A 65 -14.21 -44.24 -4.22
C PHE A 65 -14.88 -43.62 -2.99
N TRP A 66 -14.67 -44.22 -1.82
CA TRP A 66 -15.16 -43.73 -0.53
C TRP A 66 -14.00 -43.36 0.41
N ASN A 67 -14.31 -42.59 1.43
CA ASN A 67 -13.40 -42.37 2.55
C ASN A 67 -13.62 -43.45 3.64
N GLY A 68 -12.74 -43.48 4.67
CA GLY A 68 -12.85 -44.46 5.77
C GLY A 68 -14.09 -44.33 6.66
N GLN A 69 -14.93 -43.34 6.41
CA GLN A 69 -16.23 -43.08 7.07
C GLN A 69 -17.42 -43.51 6.19
N GLY A 70 -17.15 -44.02 4.99
CA GLY A 70 -18.20 -44.47 4.06
C GLY A 70 -18.84 -43.36 3.20
N VAL A 71 -18.25 -42.13 3.22
CA VAL A 71 -18.70 -41.04 2.36
C VAL A 71 -18.01 -41.12 1.00
N ILE A 72 -18.77 -40.95 -0.10
CA ILE A 72 -18.20 -40.91 -1.45
C ILE A 72 -17.18 -39.77 -1.55
N LYS A 73 -15.99 -40.07 -2.09
CA LYS A 73 -14.94 -39.12 -2.42
C LYS A 73 -14.94 -38.71 -3.87
N SER A 74 -15.11 -39.70 -4.75
CA SER A 74 -15.16 -39.45 -6.19
C SER A 74 -15.97 -40.52 -6.91
N ASN A 75 -16.53 -40.13 -8.04
CA ASN A 75 -17.24 -40.97 -8.97
C ASN A 75 -16.77 -40.61 -10.38
N SER A 76 -16.17 -41.55 -11.09
CA SER A 76 -15.52 -41.31 -12.40
C SER A 76 -15.81 -42.49 -13.35
N LEU A 77 -15.97 -42.18 -14.62
CA LEU A 77 -16.01 -43.19 -15.69
C LEU A 77 -14.58 -43.45 -16.18
N TYR A 78 -14.27 -44.71 -16.47
CA TYR A 78 -13.00 -45.14 -17.06
C TYR A 78 -13.23 -45.98 -18.32
N GLU A 79 -12.38 -45.75 -19.30
CA GLU A 79 -12.27 -46.58 -20.49
C GLU A 79 -10.79 -46.93 -20.75
N ASN A 80 -10.47 -48.21 -20.88
CA ASN A 80 -9.09 -48.68 -21.08
C ASN A 80 -8.08 -48.13 -20.05
N GLY A 81 -8.50 -47.96 -18.78
CA GLY A 81 -7.67 -47.46 -17.70
C GLY A 81 -7.50 -45.96 -17.66
N LYS A 82 -8.16 -45.20 -18.56
CA LYS A 82 -8.12 -43.74 -18.60
C LYS A 82 -9.49 -43.20 -18.21
N LYS A 83 -9.49 -42.04 -17.52
CA LYS A 83 -10.75 -41.33 -17.23
C LYS A 83 -11.42 -40.88 -18.53
N GLU A 84 -12.74 -41.07 -18.60
CA GLU A 84 -13.58 -40.71 -19.73
C GLU A 84 -14.89 -40.09 -19.23
N GLY A 85 -15.35 -38.99 -19.87
CA GLY A 85 -16.59 -38.32 -19.46
C GLY A 85 -16.47 -37.59 -18.12
N ILE A 86 -17.57 -37.53 -17.36
CA ILE A 86 -17.65 -36.68 -16.16
C ILE A 86 -17.11 -37.38 -14.91
N GLU A 87 -16.29 -36.70 -14.18
CA GLU A 87 -15.90 -37.01 -12.79
C GLU A 87 -16.57 -36.06 -11.82
N TYR A 88 -17.14 -36.62 -10.75
CA TYR A 88 -17.61 -35.87 -9.59
C TYR A 88 -16.66 -36.06 -8.41
N LEU A 89 -16.22 -34.95 -7.78
CA LEU A 89 -15.54 -34.97 -6.50
C LEU A 89 -16.47 -34.49 -5.38
N TYR A 90 -16.36 -35.09 -4.20
CA TYR A 90 -17.23 -34.83 -3.06
C TYR A 90 -16.42 -34.38 -1.83
N ASP A 91 -17.05 -33.56 -0.98
CA ASP A 91 -16.51 -33.15 0.31
C ASP A 91 -16.69 -34.25 1.38
N LYS A 92 -16.24 -33.94 2.61
CA LYS A 92 -16.35 -34.88 3.75
C LYS A 92 -17.79 -35.15 4.18
N GLN A 93 -18.75 -34.36 3.76
CA GLN A 93 -20.19 -34.49 4.00
C GLN A 93 -20.93 -35.16 2.86
N GLY A 94 -20.24 -35.50 1.75
CA GLY A 94 -20.84 -36.13 0.57
C GLY A 94 -21.51 -35.14 -0.39
N ARG A 95 -21.23 -33.85 -0.28
CA ARG A 95 -21.72 -32.83 -1.22
C ARG A 95 -20.75 -32.72 -2.39
N ILE A 96 -21.26 -32.47 -3.59
CA ILE A 96 -20.43 -32.27 -4.78
C ILE A 96 -19.56 -31.02 -4.59
N LEU A 97 -18.25 -31.19 -4.72
CA LEU A 97 -17.24 -30.12 -4.74
C LEU A 97 -16.95 -29.63 -6.15
N SER A 98 -16.83 -30.57 -7.10
CA SER A 98 -16.53 -30.24 -8.49
C SER A 98 -17.03 -31.29 -9.47
N GLU A 99 -17.24 -30.83 -10.69
CA GLU A 99 -17.45 -31.61 -11.89
C GLU A 99 -16.34 -31.33 -12.89
N SER A 100 -15.78 -32.38 -13.48
CA SER A 100 -14.68 -32.27 -14.44
C SER A 100 -14.97 -33.21 -15.61
N ASN A 101 -14.80 -32.75 -16.84
CA ASN A 101 -14.85 -33.62 -18.01
C ASN A 101 -13.46 -34.13 -18.39
N PHE A 102 -13.40 -35.41 -18.79
CA PHE A 102 -12.16 -36.05 -19.23
C PHE A 102 -12.37 -36.70 -20.61
N PHE A 103 -11.33 -36.65 -21.42
CA PHE A 103 -11.21 -37.38 -22.67
C PHE A 103 -9.80 -38.01 -22.73
N LEU A 104 -9.74 -39.34 -22.94
CA LEU A 104 -8.49 -40.11 -22.95
C LEU A 104 -7.59 -39.86 -21.73
N GLY A 105 -8.20 -39.57 -20.56
CA GLY A 105 -7.46 -39.32 -19.30
C GLY A 105 -7.01 -37.88 -19.10
N LEU A 106 -7.23 -36.98 -20.04
CA LEU A 106 -6.95 -35.56 -19.93
C LEU A 106 -8.23 -34.77 -19.63
N LEU A 107 -8.09 -33.69 -18.84
CA LEU A 107 -9.19 -32.75 -18.68
C LEU A 107 -9.55 -32.15 -20.03
N GLU A 108 -10.81 -32.28 -20.43
CA GLU A 108 -11.35 -31.84 -21.73
C GLU A 108 -12.79 -31.41 -21.56
N GLY A 109 -13.12 -30.15 -21.91
CA GLY A 109 -14.48 -29.64 -21.76
C GLY A 109 -14.70 -28.85 -20.47
N THR A 110 -15.95 -28.80 -20.03
CA THR A 110 -16.40 -27.99 -18.90
C THR A 110 -15.84 -28.49 -17.58
N TYR A 111 -15.45 -27.54 -16.73
CA TYR A 111 -15.03 -27.70 -15.35
C TYR A 111 -15.86 -26.80 -14.44
N ILE A 112 -16.42 -27.33 -13.34
CA ILE A 112 -17.21 -26.56 -12.39
C ILE A 112 -16.75 -26.89 -10.96
N GLU A 113 -16.50 -25.87 -10.15
CA GLU A 113 -16.41 -25.97 -8.69
C GLU A 113 -17.67 -25.39 -8.06
N TYR A 114 -18.05 -25.92 -6.90
CA TYR A 114 -19.26 -25.50 -6.21
C TYR A 114 -18.99 -24.98 -4.81
N TYR A 115 -19.74 -23.94 -4.44
CA TYR A 115 -20.08 -23.65 -3.06
C TYR A 115 -21.14 -24.63 -2.54
N GLU A 116 -21.57 -24.45 -1.31
CA GLU A 116 -22.71 -25.21 -0.77
C GLU A 116 -23.97 -25.05 -1.64
N LEU A 117 -24.83 -26.07 -1.60
CA LEU A 117 -26.11 -26.11 -2.36
C LEU A 117 -25.96 -26.01 -3.88
N LEU A 118 -24.89 -26.57 -4.43
CA LEU A 118 -24.58 -26.59 -5.86
C LEU A 118 -24.57 -25.19 -6.51
N ARG A 119 -24.26 -24.18 -5.77
CA ARG A 119 -24.01 -22.85 -6.36
C ARG A 119 -22.62 -22.84 -6.98
N PRO A 120 -22.47 -22.46 -8.25
CA PRO A 120 -21.14 -22.36 -8.87
C PRO A 120 -20.22 -21.43 -8.10
N ALA A 121 -18.99 -21.87 -7.85
CA ALA A 121 -17.89 -21.08 -7.33
C ALA A 121 -16.94 -20.68 -8.47
N LEU A 122 -16.69 -21.64 -9.37
CA LEU A 122 -15.84 -21.46 -10.54
C LEU A 122 -16.40 -22.28 -11.70
N VAL A 123 -16.47 -21.69 -12.88
CA VAL A 123 -16.84 -22.36 -14.14
C VAL A 123 -15.79 -22.05 -15.18
N GLY A 124 -15.29 -23.07 -15.85
CA GLY A 124 -14.27 -22.90 -16.87
C GLY A 124 -14.25 -24.03 -17.89
N TYR A 125 -13.27 -23.99 -18.76
CA TYR A 125 -13.08 -24.96 -19.83
C TYR A 125 -11.62 -25.40 -19.90
N TYR A 126 -11.42 -26.71 -20.08
CA TYR A 126 -10.13 -27.30 -20.37
C TYR A 126 -10.09 -27.81 -21.81
N ALA A 127 -8.94 -27.60 -22.47
CA ALA A 127 -8.60 -28.22 -23.73
C ALA A 127 -7.27 -28.97 -23.57
N THR A 128 -7.24 -30.28 -23.83
CA THR A 128 -6.05 -31.13 -23.70
C THR A 128 -5.30 -30.98 -22.37
N GLY A 129 -6.04 -30.92 -21.26
CA GLY A 129 -5.53 -30.78 -19.90
C GLY A 129 -5.07 -29.38 -19.51
N LYS A 130 -5.29 -28.37 -20.34
CA LYS A 130 -4.91 -26.99 -20.09
C LYS A 130 -6.13 -26.10 -19.99
N LYS A 131 -6.10 -25.11 -19.07
CA LYS A 131 -7.13 -24.05 -19.04
C LYS A 131 -7.19 -23.35 -20.39
N ASP A 132 -8.39 -23.21 -20.93
CA ASP A 132 -8.67 -22.54 -22.20
C ASP A 132 -9.97 -21.75 -22.11
N SER A 133 -10.17 -20.81 -23.06
CA SER A 133 -11.40 -20.03 -23.18
C SER A 133 -11.72 -19.22 -21.90
N LEU A 134 -13.02 -19.00 -21.62
CA LEU A 134 -13.50 -18.18 -20.52
C LEU A 134 -13.61 -18.98 -19.21
N TRP A 135 -13.04 -18.43 -18.14
CA TRP A 135 -13.20 -18.88 -16.77
C TRP A 135 -13.95 -17.82 -15.99
N THR A 136 -14.99 -18.22 -15.26
CA THR A 136 -15.82 -17.33 -14.45
C THR A 136 -15.82 -17.78 -13.00
N GLU A 137 -15.39 -16.90 -12.11
CA GLU A 137 -15.45 -17.08 -10.66
C GLU A 137 -16.64 -16.29 -10.11
N TYR A 138 -17.27 -16.82 -9.06
CA TYR A 138 -18.45 -16.23 -8.45
C TYR A 138 -18.20 -15.89 -6.98
N PHE A 139 -18.91 -14.90 -6.47
CA PHE A 139 -18.95 -14.63 -5.04
C PHE A 139 -19.76 -15.71 -4.30
N PRO A 140 -19.45 -15.99 -3.00
CA PRO A 140 -20.28 -16.89 -2.19
C PRO A 140 -21.75 -16.45 -2.08
N SER A 141 -22.02 -15.15 -2.20
CA SER A 141 -23.38 -14.57 -2.25
C SER A 141 -24.12 -14.81 -3.58
N GLY A 142 -23.45 -15.35 -4.59
CA GLY A 142 -23.85 -15.37 -5.99
C GLY A 142 -23.28 -14.17 -6.74
N GLY A 143 -23.58 -14.03 -8.01
CA GLY A 143 -23.00 -12.99 -8.86
C GLY A 143 -21.55 -13.26 -9.24
N VAL A 144 -21.11 -12.66 -10.32
CA VAL A 144 -19.77 -12.85 -10.87
C VAL A 144 -18.75 -12.00 -10.08
N SER A 145 -17.64 -12.61 -9.64
CA SER A 145 -16.51 -11.90 -9.04
C SER A 145 -15.40 -11.62 -10.05
N TYR A 146 -15.18 -12.56 -10.97
CA TYR A 146 -14.09 -12.45 -11.92
C TYR A 146 -14.37 -13.23 -13.21
N LYS A 147 -14.04 -12.67 -14.36
CA LYS A 147 -14.00 -13.34 -15.66
C LYS A 147 -12.60 -13.30 -16.21
N GLN A 148 -12.04 -14.46 -16.57
CA GLN A 148 -10.68 -14.60 -17.08
C GLN A 148 -10.71 -15.35 -18.41
N GLN A 149 -9.95 -14.88 -19.38
CA GLN A 149 -9.71 -15.63 -20.61
C GLN A 149 -8.35 -16.30 -20.57
N PHE A 150 -8.28 -17.55 -21.01
CA PHE A 150 -7.07 -18.34 -21.11
C PHE A 150 -6.86 -18.85 -22.52
N ASN A 151 -5.60 -19.03 -22.87
CA ASN A 151 -5.13 -19.82 -23.98
C ASN A 151 -4.01 -20.73 -23.46
N SER A 152 -4.25 -22.03 -23.43
CA SER A 152 -3.27 -23.05 -23.01
C SER A 152 -2.61 -22.75 -21.66
N ASN A 153 -3.40 -22.50 -20.61
CA ASN A 153 -3.01 -22.12 -19.24
C ASN A 153 -2.49 -20.67 -19.09
N LEU A 154 -2.27 -19.94 -20.15
CA LEU A 154 -1.82 -18.54 -20.08
C LEU A 154 -3.02 -17.60 -20.17
N GLN A 155 -3.07 -16.60 -19.28
CA GLN A 155 -4.06 -15.51 -19.40
C GLN A 155 -3.88 -14.84 -20.77
N HIS A 156 -4.97 -14.67 -21.52
CA HIS A 156 -4.94 -14.08 -22.85
C HIS A 156 -6.24 -13.34 -23.12
N GLY A 157 -6.14 -12.07 -23.53
CA GLY A 157 -7.31 -11.21 -23.74
C GLY A 157 -7.78 -10.49 -22.49
N LEU A 158 -9.03 -10.06 -22.47
CA LEU A 158 -9.64 -9.26 -21.41
C LEU A 158 -9.91 -10.08 -20.15
N GLN A 159 -9.48 -9.56 -19.02
CA GLN A 159 -9.87 -10.00 -17.69
C GLN A 159 -10.79 -8.96 -17.06
N THR A 160 -11.91 -9.36 -16.49
CA THR A 160 -12.87 -8.45 -15.87
C THR A 160 -13.13 -8.84 -14.43
N HIS A 161 -12.89 -7.91 -13.51
CA HIS A 161 -13.21 -8.07 -12.10
C HIS A 161 -14.44 -7.27 -11.74
N TYR A 162 -15.20 -7.75 -10.77
CA TYR A 162 -16.43 -7.12 -10.31
C TYR A 162 -16.39 -6.83 -8.81
N TYR A 163 -17.10 -5.81 -8.41
CA TYR A 163 -17.47 -5.60 -7.03
C TYR A 163 -18.65 -6.51 -6.62
N PRO A 164 -18.90 -6.72 -5.30
CA PRO A 164 -20.07 -7.50 -4.87
C PRO A 164 -21.43 -6.96 -5.35
N ASN A 165 -21.53 -5.65 -5.65
CA ASN A 165 -22.72 -5.03 -6.26
C ASN A 165 -22.84 -5.25 -7.77
N GLN A 166 -21.95 -6.06 -8.35
CA GLN A 166 -21.85 -6.40 -9.78
C GLN A 166 -21.37 -5.25 -10.69
N GLU A 167 -20.98 -4.10 -10.15
CA GLU A 167 -20.25 -3.08 -10.90
C GLU A 167 -18.84 -3.58 -11.24
N ILE A 168 -18.33 -3.19 -12.40
CA ILE A 168 -16.96 -3.52 -12.80
C ILE A 168 -15.99 -2.81 -11.86
N SER A 169 -15.03 -3.54 -11.28
CA SER A 169 -13.97 -2.97 -10.44
C SER A 169 -12.70 -2.71 -11.23
N ARG A 170 -12.38 -3.55 -12.21
CA ARG A 170 -11.24 -3.35 -13.11
C ARG A 170 -11.32 -4.19 -14.37
N LEU A 171 -10.70 -3.68 -15.42
CA LEU A 171 -10.43 -4.32 -16.71
C LEU A 171 -8.93 -4.43 -16.90
N GLU A 172 -8.45 -5.63 -17.25
CA GLU A 172 -7.03 -5.94 -17.40
C GLU A 172 -6.83 -6.74 -18.69
N TYR A 173 -5.82 -6.41 -19.48
CA TYR A 173 -5.50 -7.13 -20.71
C TYR A 173 -4.18 -7.88 -20.58
N PHE A 174 -4.18 -9.09 -21.11
CA PHE A 174 -3.00 -9.94 -21.15
C PHE A 174 -2.79 -10.54 -22.54
N THR A 175 -1.53 -10.66 -22.92
CA THR A 175 -1.11 -11.37 -24.11
C THR A 175 -0.19 -12.51 -23.68
N TYR A 176 -0.71 -13.75 -23.71
CA TYR A 176 0.00 -14.97 -23.27
C TYR A 176 0.68 -14.83 -21.89
N GLY A 177 -0.05 -14.35 -20.89
CA GLY A 177 0.40 -14.18 -19.52
C GLY A 177 1.18 -12.91 -19.25
N ILE A 178 1.46 -12.11 -20.28
CA ILE A 178 2.17 -10.82 -20.16
C ILE A 178 1.14 -9.69 -20.17
N LYS A 179 1.26 -8.75 -19.21
CA LYS A 179 0.42 -7.54 -19.18
C LYS A 179 0.58 -6.75 -20.46
N SER A 180 -0.54 -6.36 -21.06
CA SER A 180 -0.58 -5.58 -22.30
C SER A 180 -1.74 -4.60 -22.30
N ASP A 181 -1.69 -3.64 -23.19
CA ASP A 181 -2.76 -2.70 -23.49
C ASP A 181 -3.21 -1.86 -22.27
N GLN A 182 -4.38 -1.24 -22.38
CA GLN A 182 -4.92 -0.36 -21.35
C GLN A 182 -5.58 -1.15 -20.24
N TRP A 183 -5.20 -0.85 -18.99
CA TRP A 183 -5.85 -1.31 -17.79
C TRP A 183 -6.68 -0.17 -17.20
N THR A 184 -7.94 -0.47 -16.83
CA THR A 184 -8.86 0.51 -16.26
C THR A 184 -9.38 0.00 -14.93
N TYR A 185 -9.32 0.83 -13.91
CA TYR A 185 -9.86 0.59 -12.58
C TYR A 185 -11.03 1.52 -12.33
N TYR A 186 -11.98 1.08 -11.54
CA TYR A 186 -13.20 1.82 -11.23
C TYR A 186 -13.37 1.97 -9.72
N HIS A 187 -14.04 3.02 -9.31
CA HIS A 187 -14.58 3.19 -7.98
C HIS A 187 -15.87 2.36 -7.82
N THR A 188 -16.32 2.17 -6.57
CA THR A 188 -17.54 1.41 -6.25
C THR A 188 -18.83 2.07 -6.77
N ASN A 189 -18.78 3.33 -7.19
CA ASN A 189 -19.86 4.06 -7.85
C ASN A 189 -19.83 3.96 -9.39
N GLY A 190 -18.92 3.14 -9.94
CA GLY A 190 -18.76 2.95 -11.38
C GLY A 190 -17.92 4.00 -12.10
N ALA A 191 -17.51 5.09 -11.44
CA ALA A 191 -16.61 6.07 -12.04
C ALA A 191 -15.19 5.49 -12.21
N ILE A 192 -14.47 5.92 -13.25
CA ILE A 192 -13.07 5.52 -13.44
C ILE A 192 -12.23 6.04 -12.28
N SER A 193 -11.42 5.17 -11.67
CA SER A 193 -10.45 5.53 -10.62
C SER A 193 -9.04 5.64 -11.15
N LYS A 194 -8.68 4.81 -12.16
CA LYS A 194 -7.32 4.78 -12.70
C LYS A 194 -7.29 4.25 -14.12
N VAL A 195 -6.48 4.86 -14.97
CA VAL A 195 -6.16 4.39 -16.32
C VAL A 195 -4.65 4.35 -16.48
N LEU A 196 -4.14 3.23 -16.95
CA LEU A 196 -2.72 3.02 -17.20
C LEU A 196 -2.52 2.04 -18.37
N ASN A 197 -1.36 2.05 -18.98
CA ASN A 197 -1.05 1.22 -20.13
C ASN A 197 0.14 0.33 -19.85
N TYR A 198 0.13 -0.85 -20.46
CA TYR A 198 1.23 -1.80 -20.40
C TYR A 198 1.73 -2.15 -21.81
N GLU A 199 3.03 -2.19 -21.98
CA GLU A 199 3.68 -2.78 -23.14
C GLU A 199 4.72 -3.80 -22.66
N LYS A 200 4.64 -5.04 -23.18
CA LYS A 200 5.55 -6.15 -22.81
C LYS A 200 5.70 -6.35 -21.30
N GLY A 201 4.62 -6.14 -20.54
CA GLY A 201 4.58 -6.33 -19.09
C GLY A 201 5.01 -5.13 -18.26
N LEU A 202 5.54 -4.08 -18.87
CA LEU A 202 5.96 -2.85 -18.20
C LEU A 202 4.93 -1.74 -18.38
N LEU A 203 4.82 -0.85 -17.38
CA LEU A 203 4.03 0.38 -17.52
C LEU A 203 4.64 1.25 -18.61
N GLU A 204 3.81 1.69 -19.56
CA GLU A 204 4.24 2.47 -20.72
C GLU A 204 3.19 3.51 -21.10
N GLY A 205 3.64 4.75 -21.38
CA GLY A 205 2.76 5.83 -21.84
C GLY A 205 1.95 6.50 -20.72
N ALA A 206 0.77 7.00 -21.05
CA ALA A 206 -0.05 7.83 -20.20
C ALA A 206 -0.56 7.09 -18.95
N TYR A 207 -0.52 7.79 -17.83
CA TYR A 207 -1.06 7.37 -16.52
C TYR A 207 -2.00 8.44 -15.99
N GLN A 208 -3.19 8.03 -15.51
CA GLN A 208 -4.19 8.93 -14.95
C GLN A 208 -4.89 8.28 -13.76
N GLU A 209 -5.09 9.04 -12.67
CA GLU A 209 -5.96 8.67 -11.56
C GLU A 209 -7.06 9.73 -11.39
N TYR A 210 -8.18 9.31 -10.81
CA TYR A 210 -9.37 10.13 -10.63
C TYR A 210 -9.95 9.93 -9.23
N TYR A 211 -10.54 10.97 -8.70
CA TYR A 211 -11.37 10.93 -7.50
C TYR A 211 -12.74 10.27 -7.80
N PRO A 212 -13.51 9.88 -6.76
CA PRO A 212 -14.81 9.23 -6.96
C PRO A 212 -15.86 10.07 -7.69
N ASP A 213 -15.71 11.39 -7.72
CA ASP A 213 -16.57 12.32 -8.49
C ASP A 213 -16.17 12.46 -9.97
N GLY A 214 -15.07 11.78 -10.37
CA GLY A 214 -14.54 11.80 -11.72
C GLY A 214 -13.55 12.94 -12.00
N THR A 215 -13.26 13.80 -11.03
CA THR A 215 -12.18 14.80 -11.15
C THR A 215 -10.81 14.13 -11.14
N LYS A 216 -9.83 14.74 -11.81
CA LYS A 216 -8.47 14.17 -11.87
C LYS A 216 -7.77 14.32 -10.54
N SER A 217 -7.07 13.27 -10.09
CA SER A 217 -6.17 13.31 -8.93
C SER A 217 -4.70 13.29 -9.33
N VAL A 218 -4.33 12.50 -10.36
CA VAL A 218 -2.95 12.38 -10.84
C VAL A 218 -2.93 12.27 -12.35
N LYS A 219 -1.92 12.89 -12.98
CA LYS A 219 -1.59 12.71 -14.41
C LYS A 219 -0.08 12.65 -14.57
N GLY A 220 0.41 11.70 -15.37
CA GLY A 220 1.83 11.56 -15.68
C GLY A 220 2.07 10.58 -16.81
N THR A 221 3.33 10.19 -16.97
CA THR A 221 3.78 9.26 -18.00
C THR A 221 4.77 8.27 -17.43
N TYR A 222 4.67 7.02 -17.87
CA TYR A 222 5.66 5.98 -17.63
C TYR A 222 6.40 5.65 -18.92
N GLU A 223 7.66 5.29 -18.77
CA GLU A 223 8.52 4.77 -19.83
C GLU A 223 9.35 3.62 -19.24
N PHE A 224 9.28 2.43 -19.85
CA PHE A 224 9.93 1.20 -19.34
C PHE A 224 9.63 0.89 -17.87
N GLY A 225 8.40 1.18 -17.40
CA GLY A 225 7.97 0.94 -16.02
C GLY A 225 8.36 2.04 -15.02
N LEU A 226 9.05 3.09 -15.46
CA LEU A 226 9.54 4.18 -14.62
C LEU A 226 8.78 5.49 -14.91
N LYS A 227 8.49 6.26 -13.84
CA LYS A 227 7.93 7.61 -14.01
C LYS A 227 8.92 8.49 -14.78
N THR A 228 8.42 9.19 -15.80
CA THR A 228 9.20 10.15 -16.59
C THR A 228 8.38 11.39 -16.93
N GLY A 229 9.07 12.48 -17.33
CA GLY A 229 8.42 13.71 -17.75
C GLY A 229 7.61 14.40 -16.66
N ILE A 230 6.65 15.22 -17.08
CA ILE A 230 5.85 16.06 -16.17
C ILE A 230 4.75 15.25 -15.49
N TRP A 231 4.68 15.37 -14.17
CA TRP A 231 3.62 14.84 -13.32
C TRP A 231 2.83 15.97 -12.67
N LEU A 232 1.51 15.80 -12.67
CA LEU A 232 0.54 16.71 -12.13
C LEU A 232 -0.25 15.98 -11.04
N ASN A 233 -0.38 16.56 -9.87
CA ASN A 233 -1.27 16.09 -8.82
C ASN A 233 -2.30 17.18 -8.54
N PHE A 234 -3.52 16.80 -8.22
CA PHE A 234 -4.64 17.70 -8.03
C PHE A 234 -5.31 17.45 -6.67
N TYR A 235 -5.91 18.47 -6.10
CA TYR A 235 -6.86 18.37 -5.00
C TYR A 235 -8.23 17.84 -5.51
N GLU A 236 -9.09 17.39 -4.61
CA GLU A 236 -10.46 16.99 -4.94
C GLU A 236 -11.27 18.16 -5.54
N THR A 237 -10.91 19.39 -5.22
CA THR A 237 -11.48 20.62 -5.81
C THR A 237 -11.08 20.85 -7.27
N ASN A 238 -10.34 19.92 -7.90
CA ASN A 238 -9.75 20.01 -9.24
C ASN A 238 -8.69 21.14 -9.39
N GLN A 239 -8.26 21.76 -8.29
CA GLN A 239 -7.13 22.68 -8.30
C GLN A 239 -5.82 21.90 -8.32
N LEU A 240 -4.81 22.46 -9.00
CA LEU A 240 -3.48 21.86 -9.04
C LEU A 240 -2.85 21.86 -7.63
N TYR A 241 -2.45 20.70 -7.14
CA TYR A 241 -1.69 20.55 -5.90
C TYR A 241 -0.18 20.66 -6.14
N SER A 242 0.34 19.95 -7.15
CA SER A 242 1.75 20.01 -7.49
C SER A 242 2.03 19.70 -8.96
N ILE A 243 3.13 20.25 -9.47
CA ILE A 243 3.67 20.00 -10.81
C ILE A 243 5.19 19.90 -10.73
N GLY A 244 5.76 18.92 -11.40
CA GLY A 244 7.20 18.75 -11.55
C GLY A 244 7.55 17.58 -12.43
N ALA A 245 8.83 17.41 -12.70
CA ALA A 245 9.32 16.33 -13.53
C ALA A 245 9.83 15.16 -12.71
N TYR A 246 9.64 13.94 -13.23
CA TYR A 246 10.38 12.76 -12.83
C TYR A 246 11.38 12.35 -13.89
N LEU A 247 12.50 11.83 -13.47
CA LEU A 247 13.48 11.13 -14.30
C LEU A 247 13.75 9.78 -13.63
N SER A 248 13.35 8.69 -14.30
CA SER A 248 13.52 7.32 -13.79
C SER A 248 12.98 7.09 -12.36
N ASN A 249 11.74 7.52 -12.08
CA ASN A 249 11.05 7.51 -10.79
C ASN A 249 11.50 8.54 -9.75
N GLU A 250 12.56 9.28 -9.96
CA GLU A 250 13.10 10.28 -9.05
C GLU A 250 12.64 11.69 -9.46
N LYS A 251 12.27 12.52 -8.49
CA LYS A 251 11.97 13.93 -8.76
C LYS A 251 13.21 14.64 -9.27
N SER A 252 13.04 15.42 -10.33
CA SER A 252 14.11 16.16 -10.98
C SER A 252 13.61 17.51 -11.46
N GLY A 253 14.49 18.53 -11.44
CA GLY A 253 14.15 19.87 -11.89
C GLY A 253 13.25 20.62 -10.93
N ILE A 254 12.57 21.64 -11.43
CA ILE A 254 11.72 22.53 -10.62
C ILE A 254 10.40 21.82 -10.31
N TRP A 255 10.05 21.83 -9.04
CA TRP A 255 8.75 21.43 -8.52
C TRP A 255 8.05 22.61 -7.91
N LYS A 256 6.75 22.76 -8.23
CA LYS A 256 5.86 23.76 -7.65
C LYS A 256 4.71 23.10 -6.91
N TYR A 257 4.37 23.64 -5.77
CA TYR A 257 3.27 23.20 -4.93
C TYR A 257 2.31 24.37 -4.71
N PHE A 258 1.03 24.06 -4.68
CA PHE A 258 -0.04 25.06 -4.64
C PHE A 258 -0.99 24.77 -3.47
N THR A 259 -1.57 25.81 -2.94
CA THR A 259 -2.71 25.73 -2.00
C THR A 259 -3.99 25.33 -2.74
N GLU A 260 -5.00 24.85 -2.01
CA GLU A 260 -6.32 24.57 -2.60
C GLU A 260 -6.98 25.77 -3.29
N LYS A 261 -6.55 26.99 -2.97
CA LYS A 261 -7.01 28.24 -3.64
C LYS A 261 -6.24 28.57 -4.91
N GLY A 262 -5.25 27.73 -5.28
CA GLY A 262 -4.44 27.89 -6.50
C GLY A 262 -3.26 28.86 -6.38
N ALA A 263 -3.01 29.45 -5.20
CA ALA A 263 -1.79 30.22 -4.97
C ALA A 263 -0.57 29.29 -4.82
N ILE A 264 0.61 29.74 -5.25
CA ILE A 264 1.85 29.00 -4.99
C ILE A 264 2.08 29.00 -3.47
N ASP A 265 2.36 27.84 -2.91
CA ASP A 265 2.73 27.62 -1.51
C ASP A 265 4.27 27.58 -1.37
N TYR A 266 4.90 26.75 -2.18
CA TYR A 266 6.37 26.72 -2.28
C TYR A 266 6.83 26.12 -3.61
N GLU A 267 8.06 26.45 -3.99
CA GLU A 267 8.72 25.91 -5.16
C GLU A 267 10.22 25.76 -4.95
N GLY A 268 10.84 24.84 -5.69
CA GLY A 268 12.29 24.64 -5.63
C GLY A 268 12.75 23.51 -6.50
N PHE A 269 14.03 23.25 -6.45
CA PHE A 269 14.70 22.29 -7.34
C PHE A 269 14.94 20.96 -6.60
N PHE A 270 14.65 19.85 -7.27
CA PHE A 270 15.00 18.51 -6.87
C PHE A 270 16.06 17.90 -7.77
N GLU A 271 16.96 17.14 -7.19
CA GLU A 271 17.90 16.25 -7.86
C GLU A 271 17.93 14.94 -7.09
N HIS A 272 17.63 13.83 -7.78
CA HIS A 272 17.52 12.48 -7.18
C HIS A 272 16.61 12.43 -5.93
N ASP A 273 15.40 13.00 -6.03
CA ASP A 273 14.42 13.15 -4.94
C ASP A 273 14.85 14.08 -3.78
N LEU A 274 16.07 14.60 -3.78
CA LEU A 274 16.58 15.46 -2.73
C LEU A 274 16.42 16.94 -3.12
N LYS A 275 16.02 17.77 -2.15
CA LYS A 275 16.00 19.23 -2.35
C LYS A 275 17.41 19.74 -2.55
N THR A 276 17.63 20.52 -3.61
CA THR A 276 18.89 21.18 -3.89
C THR A 276 18.64 22.56 -4.49
N GLY A 277 19.67 23.44 -4.51
CA GLY A 277 19.53 24.78 -5.04
C GLY A 277 18.49 25.63 -4.32
N GLN A 278 17.96 26.63 -5.01
CA GLN A 278 17.06 27.62 -4.43
C GLN A 278 15.67 27.05 -4.17
N TRP A 279 15.10 27.37 -3.00
CA TRP A 279 13.74 27.09 -2.57
C TRP A 279 13.09 28.37 -2.08
N ILE A 280 11.81 28.57 -2.48
CA ILE A 280 11.01 29.75 -2.14
C ILE A 280 9.71 29.26 -1.52
N TYR A 281 9.34 29.85 -0.39
CA TYR A 281 8.10 29.60 0.35
C TYR A 281 7.28 30.88 0.39
N TYR A 282 5.97 30.78 0.28
CA TYR A 282 5.06 31.92 0.21
C TYR A 282 4.00 31.82 1.29
N TYR A 283 3.56 32.96 1.77
CA TYR A 283 2.33 33.07 2.55
C TYR A 283 1.11 32.90 1.68
N ILE A 284 -0.05 32.64 2.30
CA ILE A 284 -1.32 32.46 1.58
C ILE A 284 -1.77 33.72 0.80
N ASN A 285 -1.29 34.90 1.19
CA ASN A 285 -1.51 36.16 0.46
C ASN A 285 -0.57 36.37 -0.74
N GLY A 286 0.33 35.41 -0.99
CA GLY A 286 1.31 35.42 -2.08
C GLY A 286 2.61 36.19 -1.77
N SER A 287 2.74 36.82 -0.59
CA SER A 287 3.99 37.44 -0.18
C SER A 287 5.05 36.38 0.17
N LEU A 288 6.33 36.79 0.10
CA LEU A 288 7.44 35.91 0.38
C LEU A 288 7.52 35.56 1.87
N GLU A 289 7.52 34.25 2.21
CA GLU A 289 7.73 33.78 3.59
C GLU A 289 9.21 33.53 3.86
N SER A 290 9.86 32.77 2.97
CA SER A 290 11.30 32.53 3.09
C SER A 290 11.89 32.11 1.75
N ILE A 291 13.20 32.39 1.59
CA ILE A 291 13.99 32.01 0.42
C ILE A 291 15.38 31.61 0.87
N GLY A 292 15.89 30.54 0.30
CA GLY A 292 17.25 30.07 0.59
C GLY A 292 17.60 28.87 -0.26
N SER A 293 18.70 28.21 0.06
CA SER A 293 19.17 27.05 -0.68
C SER A 293 19.22 25.80 0.17
N TYR A 294 19.03 24.67 -0.46
CA TYR A 294 19.28 23.34 0.08
C TYR A 294 20.47 22.68 -0.63
N LEU A 295 21.14 21.81 0.07
CA LEU A 295 22.09 20.84 -0.45
C LEU A 295 21.72 19.47 0.12
N ASN A 296 21.17 18.59 -0.71
CA ASN A 296 20.71 17.25 -0.32
C ASN A 296 19.76 17.26 0.91
N ASP A 297 18.66 18.02 0.82
CA ASP A 297 17.65 18.24 1.87
C ASP A 297 18.10 19.08 3.08
N ASP A 298 19.37 19.36 3.23
CA ASP A 298 19.89 20.20 4.29
C ASP A 298 19.93 21.68 3.86
N LYS A 299 19.48 22.60 4.73
CA LYS A 299 19.67 24.04 4.50
C LYS A 299 21.15 24.34 4.33
N ASP A 300 21.48 25.07 3.25
CA ASP A 300 22.86 25.48 2.96
C ASP A 300 22.87 26.89 2.36
N GLY A 301 23.88 27.72 2.77
CA GLY A 301 23.98 29.11 2.33
C GLY A 301 23.07 30.07 3.10
N LEU A 302 22.76 31.19 2.47
CA LEU A 302 21.97 32.27 3.04
C LEU A 302 20.47 31.97 2.90
N TRP A 303 19.72 32.17 3.99
CA TRP A 303 18.29 32.12 4.08
C TRP A 303 17.72 33.45 4.55
N GLY A 304 16.75 33.99 3.79
CA GLY A 304 15.96 35.17 4.19
C GLY A 304 14.58 34.73 4.67
N PHE A 305 14.13 35.27 5.79
CA PHE A 305 12.79 35.07 6.36
C PHE A 305 12.06 36.41 6.43
N PHE A 306 10.78 36.43 6.10
CA PHE A 306 9.99 37.64 5.99
C PHE A 306 8.68 37.49 6.76
N TYR A 307 8.00 38.61 6.98
CA TYR A 307 6.62 38.65 7.47
C TYR A 307 5.64 38.79 6.29
N PRO A 308 4.32 38.55 6.50
CA PRO A 308 3.32 38.66 5.44
C PRO A 308 3.16 40.06 4.81
N ASN A 309 3.78 41.09 5.38
CA ASN A 309 3.85 42.46 4.87
C ASN A 309 5.18 42.78 4.18
N ASP A 310 5.91 41.75 3.76
CA ASP A 310 7.23 41.80 3.10
C ASP A 310 8.36 42.40 3.96
N GLN A 311 8.10 42.71 5.24
CA GLN A 311 9.16 43.15 6.18
C GLN A 311 10.15 42.01 6.41
N LEU A 312 11.44 42.24 6.19
CA LEU A 312 12.50 41.30 6.57
C LEU A 312 12.40 40.99 8.07
N LYS A 313 12.35 39.72 8.40
CA LYS A 313 12.39 39.21 9.77
C LYS A 313 13.79 38.96 10.24
N GLN A 314 14.55 38.18 9.48
CA GLN A 314 15.94 37.82 9.76
C GLN A 314 16.57 37.10 8.56
N GLU A 315 17.88 37.27 8.39
CA GLU A 315 18.69 36.39 7.55
C GLU A 315 19.46 35.39 8.42
N GLN A 316 19.69 34.20 7.90
CA GLN A 316 20.39 33.11 8.57
C GLN A 316 21.36 32.45 7.61
N THR A 317 22.57 32.16 8.07
CA THR A 317 23.58 31.42 7.28
C THR A 317 23.67 30.02 7.80
N TRP A 318 23.45 29.09 6.91
CA TRP A 318 23.42 27.65 7.15
C TRP A 318 24.55 26.93 6.41
N ARG A 319 25.01 25.81 6.94
CA ARG A 319 25.90 24.88 6.25
C ARG A 319 25.52 23.45 6.60
N GLN A 320 25.06 22.67 5.60
CA GLN A 320 24.65 21.28 5.79
C GLN A 320 23.73 21.09 7.01
N GLY A 321 22.64 21.85 7.06
CA GLY A 321 21.64 21.78 8.13
C GLY A 321 22.06 22.40 9.46
N LYS A 322 23.25 23.03 9.56
CA LYS A 322 23.78 23.68 10.77
C LYS A 322 23.68 25.18 10.66
N LEU A 323 23.06 25.83 11.65
CA LEU A 323 22.95 27.29 11.71
C LEU A 323 24.27 27.90 12.21
N LEU A 324 24.92 28.69 11.37
CA LEU A 324 26.21 29.30 11.69
C LEU A 324 26.09 30.71 12.19
N GLU A 325 25.29 31.53 11.50
CA GLU A 325 25.17 32.98 11.80
C GLU A 325 23.76 33.47 11.57
N VAL A 326 23.40 34.55 12.19
CA VAL A 326 22.14 35.27 12.00
C VAL A 326 22.38 36.76 11.85
N SER A 327 21.61 37.42 10.98
CA SER A 327 21.58 38.89 10.88
C SER A 327 20.85 39.50 12.07
N ASP A 328 20.71 40.78 12.09
CA ASP A 328 19.80 41.47 13.01
C ASP A 328 18.37 40.92 12.83
N TYR A 329 17.63 40.89 13.91
CA TYR A 329 16.24 40.44 13.92
C TYR A 329 15.31 41.66 13.97
N PHE A 330 14.24 41.65 13.17
CA PHE A 330 13.30 42.77 13.12
C PHE A 330 11.88 42.28 13.48
N SER A 331 11.12 43.13 14.16
CA SER A 331 9.68 42.90 14.33
C SER A 331 8.92 43.13 13.03
N ILE A 332 7.64 42.79 12.99
CA ILE A 332 6.77 43.05 11.82
C ILE A 332 6.64 44.52 11.46
N LYS A 333 6.92 45.41 12.43
CA LYS A 333 6.97 46.89 12.26
C LYS A 333 8.36 47.42 11.94
N GLY A 334 9.35 46.52 11.74
CA GLY A 334 10.74 46.91 11.45
C GLY A 334 11.56 47.34 12.65
N ALA A 335 11.07 47.19 13.88
CA ALA A 335 11.85 47.49 15.07
C ALA A 335 13.00 46.47 15.28
N LEU A 336 14.20 46.94 15.56
CA LEU A 336 15.35 46.09 15.81
C LEU A 336 15.21 45.34 17.13
N LEU A 337 15.46 44.03 17.11
CA LEU A 337 15.37 43.10 18.23
C LEU A 337 16.73 42.40 18.45
N PHE A 338 16.99 41.99 19.68
CA PHE A 338 18.26 41.36 20.05
C PHE A 338 18.40 39.95 19.46
N LYS A 339 19.28 39.76 18.50
CA LYS A 339 19.49 38.48 17.78
C LYS A 339 20.19 37.38 18.60
N GLY A 340 20.78 37.71 19.72
CA GLY A 340 21.66 36.83 20.48
C GLY A 340 23.14 37.06 20.17
N LYS A 341 23.96 36.09 20.54
CA LYS A 341 25.42 36.12 20.36
C LYS A 341 25.92 34.93 19.55
N LEU A 342 25.12 34.49 18.55
CA LEU A 342 25.50 33.38 17.68
C LEU A 342 26.61 33.83 16.71
N LYS A 343 27.71 33.08 16.71
CA LYS A 343 28.85 33.27 15.79
C LYS A 343 29.48 31.92 15.47
N ASN A 344 29.69 31.61 14.20
CA ASN A 344 30.25 30.34 13.72
C ASN A 344 29.56 29.11 14.36
N GLY A 345 28.25 29.16 14.50
CA GLY A 345 27.45 28.09 15.06
C GLY A 345 27.51 27.94 16.59
N ASN A 346 28.15 28.89 17.31
CA ASN A 346 28.26 28.83 18.76
C ASN A 346 27.73 30.10 19.40
N GLY A 347 26.94 29.95 20.48
CA GLY A 347 26.40 31.09 21.22
C GLY A 347 24.89 31.01 21.41
N THR A 348 24.32 32.18 21.77
CA THR A 348 22.89 32.29 22.04
C THR A 348 22.11 32.77 20.80
N TYR A 349 20.92 32.26 20.64
CA TYR A 349 19.99 32.53 19.56
C TYR A 349 18.61 32.89 20.12
N PHE A 350 17.93 33.85 19.49
CA PHE A 350 16.61 34.31 19.87
C PHE A 350 15.67 34.28 18.67
N GLU A 351 14.41 33.88 18.90
CA GLU A 351 13.30 34.13 18.01
C GLU A 351 12.23 34.96 18.72
N TYR A 352 11.44 35.68 17.94
CA TYR A 352 10.40 36.56 18.44
C TYR A 352 9.06 36.30 17.79
N TYR A 353 8.00 36.64 18.50
CA TYR A 353 6.69 36.84 17.92
C TYR A 353 6.72 38.11 17.03
N PRO A 354 5.72 38.27 16.10
CA PRO A 354 5.76 39.40 15.16
C PRO A 354 5.85 40.77 15.82
N GLU A 355 5.25 40.94 16.97
CA GLU A 355 5.20 42.23 17.70
C GLU A 355 6.50 42.52 18.49
N GLY A 356 7.32 41.53 18.75
CA GLY A 356 8.63 41.66 19.35
C GLY A 356 8.81 40.96 20.70
N GLU A 357 7.81 40.27 21.22
CA GLU A 357 7.94 39.42 22.40
C GLU A 357 8.83 38.21 22.11
N ILE A 358 9.63 37.79 23.08
CA ILE A 358 10.51 36.62 22.95
C ILE A 358 9.64 35.38 22.77
N LYS A 359 9.89 34.61 21.69
CA LYS A 359 9.29 33.30 21.43
C LYS A 359 10.18 32.16 21.83
N LEU A 360 11.50 32.29 21.55
CA LEU A 360 12.51 31.28 21.83
C LEU A 360 13.81 31.94 22.29
N LYS A 361 14.43 31.32 23.30
CA LYS A 361 15.83 31.56 23.69
C LYS A 361 16.54 30.22 23.71
N ALA A 362 17.61 30.09 22.94
CA ALA A 362 18.35 28.85 22.79
C ALA A 362 19.85 29.08 22.80
N SER A 363 20.61 28.03 23.09
CA SER A 363 22.06 27.99 22.88
C SER A 363 22.37 27.03 21.73
N LEU A 364 23.37 27.35 20.94
CA LEU A 364 23.90 26.48 19.90
C LEU A 364 25.37 26.15 20.15
N GLN A 365 25.76 24.95 19.74
CA GLN A 365 27.15 24.50 19.69
C GLN A 365 27.35 23.77 18.35
N ASN A 366 28.36 24.21 17.58
CA ASN A 366 28.66 23.70 16.24
C ASN A 366 27.44 23.71 15.31
N GLY A 367 26.60 24.75 15.39
CA GLY A 367 25.43 24.97 14.58
C GLY A 367 24.18 24.14 14.95
N LEU A 368 24.22 23.37 16.03
CA LEU A 368 23.13 22.56 16.55
C LEU A 368 22.67 23.07 17.91
N PHE A 369 21.35 23.03 18.16
CA PHE A 369 20.83 23.37 19.48
C PHE A 369 21.47 22.50 20.56
N SER A 370 21.97 23.13 21.62
CA SER A 370 22.69 22.50 22.71
C SER A 370 22.44 23.25 24.02
N GLU A 371 22.45 22.53 25.16
CA GLU A 371 22.21 23.07 26.50
C GLU A 371 20.83 23.73 26.63
N LEU A 372 20.77 25.05 26.84
CA LEU A 372 19.55 25.79 27.11
C LEU A 372 18.60 25.84 25.90
N TYR A 373 17.34 25.46 26.11
CA TYR A 373 16.28 25.61 25.12
C TYR A 373 14.95 25.97 25.82
N LYS A 374 14.55 27.25 25.72
CA LYS A 374 13.36 27.81 26.38
C LYS A 374 12.45 28.50 25.40
N GLY A 375 11.17 28.09 25.40
CA GLY A 375 10.12 28.78 24.66
C GLY A 375 9.20 29.57 25.57
N TYR A 376 8.61 30.62 25.07
CA TYR A 376 7.74 31.52 25.80
C TYR A 376 6.40 31.65 25.08
N HIS A 377 5.33 31.84 25.83
CA HIS A 377 4.06 32.31 25.33
C HIS A 377 4.14 33.80 24.95
N ILE A 378 3.19 34.28 24.13
CA ILE A 378 3.17 35.69 23.69
C ILE A 378 3.01 36.68 24.87
N ASN A 379 2.49 36.23 26.02
CA ASN A 379 2.42 37.02 27.25
C ASN A 379 3.71 36.98 28.08
N ASN A 380 4.84 36.53 27.48
CA ASN A 380 6.16 36.38 28.10
C ASN A 380 6.23 35.34 29.25
N THR A 381 5.19 34.56 29.52
CA THR A 381 5.30 33.42 30.44
C THR A 381 6.03 32.26 29.76
N LEU A 382 6.79 31.48 30.55
CA LEU A 382 7.50 30.32 30.05
C LEU A 382 6.45 29.29 29.46
N ALA A 383 6.71 28.82 28.24
CA ALA A 383 5.89 27.80 27.59
C ALA A 383 6.52 26.41 27.73
N PHE A 384 7.81 26.33 27.59
CA PHE A 384 8.60 25.11 27.82
C PHE A 384 10.05 25.42 28.10
N GLU A 385 10.71 24.49 28.79
CA GLU A 385 12.18 24.52 28.95
C GLU A 385 12.72 23.10 29.05
N GLY A 386 13.98 22.96 28.62
CA GLY A 386 14.71 21.71 28.71
C GLY A 386 16.11 21.81 28.12
N LYS A 387 16.81 20.70 28.16
CA LYS A 387 18.16 20.58 27.62
C LYS A 387 18.15 19.95 26.24
N MET A 388 18.97 20.49 25.36
CA MET A 388 19.27 19.90 24.05
C MET A 388 20.70 19.38 24.04
N ILE A 389 20.98 18.29 23.33
CA ILE A 389 22.32 17.82 23.01
C ILE A 389 22.35 17.47 21.52
N ARG A 390 23.16 18.15 20.74
CA ARG A 390 23.30 17.98 19.29
C ARG A 390 21.94 18.02 18.56
N GLY A 391 21.08 18.97 18.92
CA GLY A 391 19.77 19.13 18.31
C GLY A 391 18.68 18.17 18.80
N LEU A 392 18.98 17.29 19.76
CA LEU A 392 18.04 16.32 20.32
C LEU A 392 17.66 16.69 21.76
N ARG A 393 16.37 16.54 22.11
CA ARG A 393 15.90 16.72 23.48
C ARG A 393 16.49 15.65 24.39
N GLN A 394 17.01 16.07 25.55
CA GLN A 394 17.62 15.23 26.59
C GLN A 394 17.15 15.62 27.97
N ASP A 395 17.17 14.68 28.89
CA ASP A 395 16.88 14.87 30.29
C ASP A 395 15.46 15.41 30.57
N LEU A 396 15.27 16.12 31.68
CA LEU A 396 13.98 16.65 32.11
C LEU A 396 13.54 17.81 31.21
N TRP A 397 12.31 17.73 30.75
CA TRP A 397 11.59 18.80 30.08
C TRP A 397 10.35 19.17 30.83
N SER A 398 10.08 20.48 30.95
CA SER A 398 8.87 21.02 31.54
C SER A 398 8.12 21.88 30.53
N PHE A 399 6.82 21.71 30.47
CA PHE A 399 5.91 22.49 29.65
C PHE A 399 4.93 23.21 30.58
N TYR A 400 4.49 24.39 30.20
CA TYR A 400 3.74 25.27 31.06
C TYR A 400 2.44 25.74 30.40
N HIS A 401 1.41 25.91 31.20
CA HIS A 401 0.20 26.63 30.79
C HIS A 401 0.45 28.13 30.66
N TYR A 402 -0.46 28.83 29.99
CA TYR A 402 -0.40 30.29 29.77
C TYR A 402 -0.30 31.12 31.07
N ASN A 403 -0.71 30.56 32.20
CA ASN A 403 -0.58 31.16 33.51
C ASN A 403 0.73 30.85 34.25
N GLY A 404 1.70 30.23 33.57
CA GLY A 404 3.02 29.88 34.09
C GLY A 404 3.07 28.62 34.97
N ARG A 405 1.95 27.92 35.20
CA ARG A 405 1.95 26.64 35.95
C ARG A 405 2.34 25.49 35.02
N ILE A 406 3.03 24.48 35.56
CA ILE A 406 3.41 23.29 34.79
C ILE A 406 2.16 22.61 34.24
N SER A 407 2.16 22.31 32.96
CA SER A 407 1.16 21.53 32.26
C SER A 407 1.59 20.09 32.11
N THR A 408 2.87 19.84 31.78
CA THR A 408 3.42 18.50 31.54
C THR A 408 4.91 18.49 31.89
N SER A 409 5.41 17.43 32.51
CA SER A 409 6.84 17.26 32.71
C SER A 409 7.25 15.79 32.61
N GLY A 410 8.46 15.55 32.10
CA GLY A 410 9.03 14.20 31.96
C GLY A 410 10.37 14.25 31.24
N SER A 411 11.03 13.11 31.14
CA SER A 411 12.35 13.01 30.55
C SER A 411 12.32 12.61 29.07
N TYR A 412 13.28 13.16 28.32
CA TYR A 412 13.60 12.72 26.98
C TYR A 412 14.96 12.04 26.93
N LEU A 413 15.06 11.04 26.07
CA LEU A 413 16.33 10.45 25.63
C LEU A 413 16.32 10.47 24.10
N ASN A 414 17.24 11.25 23.49
CA ASN A 414 17.33 11.43 22.03
C ASN A 414 15.97 11.79 21.39
N SER A 415 15.28 12.77 21.96
CA SER A 415 13.96 13.27 21.54
C SER A 415 12.79 12.29 21.69
N LYS A 416 12.99 11.11 22.28
CA LYS A 416 11.92 10.17 22.63
C LYS A 416 11.57 10.34 24.10
N LYS A 417 10.27 10.37 24.42
CA LYS A 417 9.80 10.36 25.81
C LYS A 417 10.22 9.06 26.49
N VAL A 418 10.73 9.15 27.73
CA VAL A 418 11.12 7.99 28.54
C VAL A 418 10.68 8.16 29.98
N GLY A 419 10.41 7.03 30.66
CA GLY A 419 10.05 7.00 32.06
C GLY A 419 8.71 7.70 32.36
N LEU A 420 8.58 8.21 33.58
CA LEU A 420 7.33 8.78 34.09
C LEU A 420 7.12 10.22 33.61
N TRP A 421 6.00 10.44 32.91
CA TRP A 421 5.49 11.74 32.53
C TRP A 421 4.27 12.11 33.35
N LYS A 422 4.22 13.36 33.82
CA LYS A 422 3.14 13.89 34.65
C LYS A 422 2.40 15.00 33.90
N GLU A 423 1.08 14.95 33.94
CA GLU A 423 0.23 15.98 33.33
C GLU A 423 -0.58 16.68 34.40
N TYR A 424 -0.69 17.99 34.32
CA TYR A 424 -1.35 18.82 35.31
C TYR A 424 -2.41 19.75 34.67
N SER A 425 -3.49 20.01 35.39
CA SER A 425 -4.47 21.01 35.00
C SER A 425 -3.89 22.42 35.12
N LYS A 426 -4.55 23.41 34.48
CA LYS A 426 -4.21 24.82 34.61
C LYS A 426 -4.26 25.36 36.05
N TYR A 427 -4.87 24.63 36.98
CA TYR A 427 -4.92 24.94 38.42
C TYR A 427 -3.83 24.24 39.23
N GLY A 428 -2.98 23.40 38.59
CA GLY A 428 -1.87 22.68 39.20
C GLY A 428 -2.25 21.31 39.79
N ARG A 429 -3.48 20.81 39.53
CA ARG A 429 -3.91 19.47 39.98
C ARG A 429 -3.31 18.42 39.02
N LEU A 430 -2.69 17.36 39.56
CA LEU A 430 -2.24 16.22 38.78
C LEU A 430 -3.45 15.54 38.09
N LEU A 431 -3.35 15.35 36.79
CA LEU A 431 -4.37 14.72 35.95
C LEU A 431 -3.99 13.27 35.61
N ASN A 432 -2.77 13.09 35.08
CA ASN A 432 -2.29 11.81 34.60
C ASN A 432 -0.84 11.54 34.97
N ASN A 433 -0.53 10.25 35.13
CA ASN A 433 0.82 9.70 35.13
C ASN A 433 0.93 8.73 33.96
N LEU A 434 1.82 9.03 33.01
CA LEU A 434 2.04 8.24 31.80
C LEU A 434 3.45 7.67 31.84
N ASN A 435 3.61 6.39 31.60
CA ASN A 435 4.93 5.75 31.56
C ASN A 435 5.28 5.39 30.11
N TYR A 436 6.43 5.86 29.64
CA TYR A 436 6.92 5.71 28.26
C TYR A 436 8.16 4.82 28.19
#